data_0b586a02adc35348bfd0d0d21cf5f6d6
#
_entry.id   0b586a02adc35348bfd0d0d21cf5f6d6
#
_cell.length_a   1.000
_cell.length_b   1.000
_cell.length_c   1.000
_cell.angle_alpha   90.00
_cell.angle_beta   90.00
_cell.angle_gamma   90.00
#
_symmetry.space_group_name_H-M   'P 1'
#
loop_
_entity.id
_entity.type
_entity.pdbx_description
1 polymer ?
#
loop_
_entity_poly.entity_id
_entity_poly.type
_entity_poly.pdbx_seq_one_letter_code
_entity_poly.pdbx_strand_id
1 'polypeptide(L)'
;MPELARRMTNRTKPRAESKDRSAALYRLLAWLSPSFPTGAFSYSHGLEAGAEAGAVYDRTTLQGWIAAIIEHGSGRIDTDILRDAYRAAEAGDPAALTAANRRGIAFRATSELALESAQQGEAFLGTCVTAWPDPFLAQWADQKNPSPPFRGEREGPVAQRREGEVGIGKRSGIPHLTPAHSAPGGGEGARELAASSSGICHSAAFGAAAARAGIALDDALLGYLHAFASNLMSAGLRLGLIGQTDGQRILAGLEPLIASAAAAAKRRDPADFGSATFAVDLASMAHETQYSRLFRS
;
A
#
# COMPACT_ATOMS: atom_id res chain seq x y z
N MET A 1 -41.13 -35.72 -24.38
CA MET A 1 -40.96 -35.18 -23.01
C MET A 1 -39.51 -35.01 -22.54
N PRO A 2 -38.42 -34.98 -23.39
CA PRO A 2 -37.07 -34.63 -22.87
C PRO A 2 -36.67 -33.17 -23.03
N GLU A 3 -37.41 -32.34 -23.74
CA GLU A 3 -37.02 -30.95 -24.08
C GLU A 3 -37.38 -29.92 -23.00
N LEU A 4 -38.39 -30.21 -22.16
CA LEU A 4 -38.79 -29.36 -21.03
C LEU A 4 -37.80 -29.43 -19.85
N ALA A 5 -37.11 -30.55 -19.65
CA ALA A 5 -36.13 -30.71 -18.58
C ALA A 5 -34.83 -29.94 -18.83
N ARG A 6 -34.46 -29.70 -20.10
CA ARG A 6 -33.24 -28.91 -20.48
C ARG A 6 -33.41 -27.39 -20.30
N ARG A 7 -34.66 -26.89 -20.28
CA ARG A 7 -34.94 -25.45 -20.08
C ARG A 7 -34.93 -25.02 -18.60
N MET A 8 -35.05 -25.96 -17.66
CA MET A 8 -35.08 -25.63 -16.23
C MET A 8 -33.72 -25.55 -15.55
N THR A 9 -32.67 -26.15 -16.14
CA THR A 9 -31.32 -26.13 -15.55
C THR A 9 -30.49 -24.87 -15.89
N ASN A 10 -31.00 -24.01 -16.77
CA ASN A 10 -30.22 -22.84 -17.26
C ASN A 10 -30.67 -21.51 -16.63
N ARG A 11 -31.52 -21.49 -15.62
CA ARG A 11 -32.11 -20.26 -15.04
C ARG A 11 -31.47 -19.82 -13.71
N THR A 12 -30.61 -20.66 -13.11
CA THR A 12 -30.00 -20.35 -11.80
C THR A 12 -28.59 -19.79 -11.85
N LYS A 13 -27.86 -19.98 -12.97
CA LYS A 13 -26.49 -19.43 -13.14
C LYS A 13 -26.37 -17.89 -13.11
N PRO A 14 -27.23 -17.10 -13.80
CA PRO A 14 -26.99 -15.65 -13.90
C PRO A 14 -27.11 -14.90 -12.58
N ARG A 15 -27.85 -15.41 -11.60
CA ARG A 15 -28.10 -14.73 -10.32
C ARG A 15 -26.99 -14.97 -9.28
N ALA A 16 -26.32 -16.11 -9.32
CA ALA A 16 -25.15 -16.41 -8.48
C ALA A 16 -23.94 -15.61 -8.97
N GLU A 17 -23.63 -15.66 -10.27
CA GLU A 17 -22.54 -14.90 -10.90
C GLU A 17 -22.69 -13.37 -10.69
N SER A 18 -23.91 -12.85 -10.71
CA SER A 18 -24.20 -11.43 -10.43
C SER A 18 -23.95 -11.05 -8.96
N LYS A 19 -24.26 -11.93 -8.00
CA LYS A 19 -24.02 -11.69 -6.57
C LYS A 19 -22.54 -11.72 -6.26
N ASP A 20 -21.81 -12.68 -6.82
CA ASP A 20 -20.35 -12.81 -6.63
C ASP A 20 -19.61 -11.60 -7.22
N ARG A 21 -20.00 -11.14 -8.41
CA ARG A 21 -19.44 -9.92 -9.01
C ARG A 21 -19.73 -8.67 -8.16
N SER A 22 -20.93 -8.54 -7.60
CA SER A 22 -21.29 -7.40 -6.75
C SER A 22 -20.47 -7.39 -5.46
N ALA A 23 -20.24 -8.56 -4.86
CA ALA A 23 -19.40 -8.70 -3.67
C ALA A 23 -17.94 -8.37 -3.97
N ALA A 24 -17.40 -8.84 -5.09
CA ALA A 24 -16.04 -8.53 -5.55
C ALA A 24 -15.85 -7.02 -5.77
N LEU A 25 -16.78 -6.37 -6.48
CA LEU A 25 -16.76 -4.92 -6.68
C LEU A 25 -16.84 -4.14 -5.35
N TYR A 26 -17.72 -4.56 -4.44
CA TYR A 26 -17.84 -3.92 -3.13
C TYR A 26 -16.52 -3.98 -2.34
N ARG A 27 -15.85 -5.16 -2.33
CA ARG A 27 -14.55 -5.33 -1.68
C ARG A 27 -13.49 -4.45 -2.34
N LEU A 28 -13.43 -4.43 -3.66
CA LEU A 28 -12.50 -3.58 -4.40
C LEU A 28 -12.66 -2.10 -4.00
N LEU A 29 -13.89 -1.58 -4.01
CA LEU A 29 -14.18 -0.21 -3.60
C LEU A 29 -13.81 0.06 -2.13
N ALA A 30 -14.07 -0.90 -1.23
CA ALA A 30 -13.71 -0.77 0.18
C ALA A 30 -12.19 -0.72 0.37
N TRP A 31 -11.43 -1.59 -0.31
CA TRP A 31 -9.98 -1.71 -0.19
C TRP A 31 -9.22 -0.56 -0.82
N LEU A 32 -9.77 0.06 -1.87
CA LEU A 32 -9.20 1.23 -2.54
C LEU A 32 -9.67 2.56 -1.92
N SER A 33 -10.54 2.52 -0.94
CA SER A 33 -11.01 3.71 -0.24
C SER A 33 -9.87 4.35 0.56
N PRO A 34 -9.76 5.69 0.59
CA PRO A 34 -8.83 6.39 1.48
C PRO A 34 -9.04 6.08 2.98
N SER A 35 -10.22 5.56 3.36
CA SER A 35 -10.52 5.13 4.73
C SER A 35 -9.98 3.74 5.07
N PHE A 36 -9.49 2.97 4.09
CA PHE A 36 -8.90 1.66 4.37
C PHE A 36 -7.55 1.86 5.08
N PRO A 37 -7.30 1.19 6.23
CA PRO A 37 -6.23 1.58 7.14
C PRO A 37 -4.84 1.05 6.74
N THR A 38 -4.36 1.39 5.53
CA THR A 38 -2.99 1.08 5.08
C THR A 38 -1.96 2.09 5.53
N GLY A 39 -2.38 3.30 5.93
CA GLY A 39 -1.48 4.40 6.25
C GLY A 39 -0.84 5.08 5.02
N ALA A 40 -1.30 4.79 3.81
CA ALA A 40 -0.75 5.31 2.55
C ALA A 40 -0.64 6.84 2.51
N PHE A 41 -1.53 7.56 3.20
CA PHE A 41 -1.51 9.03 3.28
C PHE A 41 -0.23 9.59 3.91
N SER A 42 0.53 8.80 4.66
CA SER A 42 1.77 9.24 5.30
C SER A 42 2.99 9.23 4.37
N TYR A 43 2.82 8.82 3.13
CA TYR A 43 3.90 8.63 2.17
C TYR A 43 3.73 9.50 0.94
N SER A 44 4.82 10.06 0.45
CA SER A 44 4.88 10.90 -0.76
C SER A 44 5.63 10.26 -1.92
N HIS A 45 6.33 9.16 -1.68
CA HIS A 45 7.11 8.43 -2.68
C HIS A 45 8.18 9.32 -3.35
N GLY A 46 8.94 10.05 -2.53
CA GLY A 46 9.96 10.99 -2.98
C GLY A 46 9.42 12.33 -3.52
N LEU A 47 8.10 12.52 -3.60
CA LEU A 47 7.50 13.74 -4.14
C LEU A 47 7.84 14.97 -3.30
N GLU A 48 7.90 14.86 -1.97
CA GLU A 48 8.23 15.97 -1.09
C GLU A 48 9.62 16.55 -1.40
N ALA A 49 10.63 15.70 -1.49
CA ALA A 49 11.98 16.11 -1.88
C ALA A 49 12.04 16.62 -3.32
N GLY A 50 11.29 16.01 -4.24
CA GLY A 50 11.15 16.48 -5.61
C GLY A 50 10.54 17.89 -5.70
N ALA A 51 9.58 18.20 -4.83
CA ALA A 51 8.97 19.53 -4.74
C ALA A 51 9.95 20.54 -4.13
N GLU A 52 10.67 20.19 -3.05
CA GLU A 52 11.67 21.06 -2.44
C GLU A 52 12.81 21.38 -3.41
N ALA A 53 13.24 20.41 -4.22
CA ALA A 53 14.25 20.60 -5.25
C ALA A 53 13.72 21.41 -6.48
N GLY A 54 12.44 21.79 -6.52
CA GLY A 54 11.85 22.50 -7.63
C GLY A 54 11.61 21.68 -8.90
N ALA A 55 11.69 20.33 -8.80
CA ALA A 55 11.39 19.44 -9.92
C ALA A 55 9.89 19.29 -10.14
N VAL A 56 9.08 19.42 -9.07
CA VAL A 56 7.61 19.38 -9.12
C VAL A 56 7.06 20.63 -8.44
N TYR A 57 6.34 21.47 -9.19
CA TYR A 57 5.88 22.77 -8.70
C TYR A 57 4.48 23.17 -9.18
N ASP A 58 3.90 22.44 -10.10
CA ASP A 58 2.56 22.69 -10.65
C ASP A 58 1.84 21.42 -11.08
N ARG A 59 0.62 21.59 -11.64
CA ARG A 59 -0.21 20.50 -12.13
C ARG A 59 0.49 19.67 -13.21
N THR A 60 1.18 20.32 -14.13
CA THR A 60 1.81 19.64 -15.29
C THR A 60 2.99 18.78 -14.86
N THR A 61 3.86 19.34 -14.03
CA THR A 61 5.02 18.64 -13.48
C THR A 61 4.61 17.52 -12.53
N LEU A 62 3.58 17.71 -11.70
CA LEU A 62 3.04 16.66 -10.84
C LEU A 62 2.42 15.52 -11.65
N GLN A 63 1.64 15.83 -12.69
CA GLN A 63 1.08 14.80 -13.57
C GLN A 63 2.19 14.01 -14.26
N GLY A 64 3.23 14.67 -14.75
CA GLY A 64 4.40 14.03 -15.37
C GLY A 64 5.16 13.15 -14.39
N TRP A 65 5.32 13.58 -13.13
CA TRP A 65 5.94 12.81 -12.07
C TRP A 65 5.20 11.52 -11.78
N ILE A 66 3.87 11.60 -11.58
CA ILE A 66 3.03 10.43 -11.36
C ILE A 66 3.05 9.48 -12.56
N ALA A 67 2.97 10.02 -13.78
CA ALA A 67 3.03 9.24 -15.01
C ALA A 67 4.34 8.44 -15.11
N ALA A 68 5.49 9.08 -14.85
CA ALA A 68 6.79 8.42 -14.88
C ALA A 68 6.88 7.26 -13.88
N ILE A 69 6.36 7.44 -12.65
CA ILE A 69 6.34 6.38 -11.64
C ILE A 69 5.46 5.21 -12.07
N ILE A 70 4.31 5.47 -12.70
CA ILE A 70 3.41 4.42 -13.19
C ILE A 70 4.03 3.63 -14.34
N GLU A 71 4.64 4.31 -15.33
CA GLU A 71 5.16 3.66 -16.53
C GLU A 71 6.51 3.00 -16.34
N HIS A 72 7.39 3.63 -15.55
CA HIS A 72 8.80 3.26 -15.51
C HIS A 72 9.32 2.97 -14.09
N GLY A 73 8.54 3.26 -13.05
CA GLY A 73 8.94 3.15 -11.65
C GLY A 73 8.21 2.06 -10.87
N SER A 74 7.90 2.42 -9.62
CA SER A 74 7.24 1.53 -8.67
C SER A 74 5.89 1.04 -9.16
N GLY A 75 5.12 1.84 -9.89
CA GLY A 75 3.84 1.41 -10.46
C GLY A 75 3.99 0.23 -11.43
N ARG A 76 5.06 0.26 -12.24
CA ARG A 76 5.42 -0.85 -13.14
C ARG A 76 5.80 -2.12 -12.36
N ILE A 77 6.69 -1.99 -11.38
CA ILE A 77 7.12 -3.10 -10.52
C ILE A 77 5.93 -3.69 -9.76
N ASP A 78 5.14 -2.84 -9.14
CA ASP A 78 4.02 -3.25 -8.30
C ASP A 78 2.93 -4.01 -9.08
N THR A 79 2.64 -3.58 -10.30
CA THR A 79 1.66 -4.29 -11.14
C THR A 79 2.15 -5.66 -11.59
N ASP A 80 3.45 -5.84 -11.83
CA ASP A 80 4.01 -7.16 -12.14
C ASP A 80 3.95 -8.09 -10.92
N ILE A 81 4.30 -7.59 -9.73
CA ILE A 81 4.22 -8.35 -8.48
C ILE A 81 2.76 -8.67 -8.13
N LEU A 82 1.85 -7.72 -8.27
CA LEU A 82 0.41 -7.92 -8.06
C LEU A 82 -0.13 -9.04 -8.96
N ARG A 83 0.18 -8.99 -10.27
CA ARG A 83 -0.21 -10.03 -11.23
C ARG A 83 0.30 -11.41 -10.82
N ASP A 84 1.57 -11.51 -10.45
CA ASP A 84 2.18 -12.79 -10.11
C ASP A 84 1.65 -13.34 -8.77
N ALA A 85 1.46 -12.47 -7.78
CA ALA A 85 0.83 -12.83 -6.51
C ALA A 85 -0.65 -13.23 -6.69
N TYR A 86 -1.38 -12.54 -7.57
CA TYR A 86 -2.75 -12.89 -7.93
C TYR A 86 -2.81 -14.31 -8.49
N ARG A 87 -1.99 -14.60 -9.52
CA ARG A 87 -1.96 -15.92 -10.16
C ARG A 87 -1.56 -17.04 -9.20
N ALA A 88 -0.59 -16.76 -8.32
CA ALA A 88 -0.17 -17.70 -7.28
C ALA A 88 -1.32 -18.01 -6.29
N ALA A 89 -2.04 -16.99 -5.83
CA ALA A 89 -3.16 -17.15 -4.91
C ALA A 89 -4.38 -17.80 -5.58
N GLU A 90 -4.64 -17.50 -6.86
CA GLU A 90 -5.67 -18.15 -7.68
C GLU A 90 -5.38 -19.66 -7.84
N ALA A 91 -4.13 -20.02 -8.06
CA ALA A 91 -3.67 -21.40 -8.15
C ALA A 91 -3.57 -22.10 -6.78
N GLY A 92 -3.71 -21.39 -5.66
CA GLY A 92 -3.50 -21.91 -4.32
C GLY A 92 -2.04 -22.31 -4.04
N ASP A 93 -1.07 -21.62 -4.66
CA ASP A 93 0.37 -21.88 -4.52
C ASP A 93 1.05 -20.87 -3.57
N PRO A 94 1.27 -21.22 -2.29
CA PRO A 94 1.91 -20.35 -1.31
C PRO A 94 3.41 -20.15 -1.58
N ALA A 95 4.07 -21.07 -2.29
CA ALA A 95 5.49 -20.94 -2.61
C ALA A 95 5.69 -19.89 -3.71
N ALA A 96 4.88 -19.92 -4.77
CA ALA A 96 4.88 -18.91 -5.83
C ALA A 96 4.49 -17.52 -5.28
N LEU A 97 3.49 -17.45 -4.38
CA LEU A 97 3.10 -16.21 -3.72
C LEU A 97 4.27 -15.62 -2.90
N THR A 98 4.95 -16.47 -2.14
CA THR A 98 6.14 -16.07 -1.36
C THR A 98 7.27 -15.59 -2.27
N ALA A 99 7.49 -16.22 -3.42
CA ALA A 99 8.49 -15.81 -4.40
C ALA A 99 8.16 -14.43 -5.00
N ALA A 100 6.89 -14.18 -5.37
CA ALA A 100 6.43 -12.88 -5.84
C ALA A 100 6.65 -11.79 -4.78
N ASN A 101 6.27 -12.04 -3.52
CA ASN A 101 6.49 -11.12 -2.40
C ASN A 101 7.98 -10.78 -2.21
N ARG A 102 8.86 -11.78 -2.18
CA ARG A 102 10.31 -11.57 -2.03
C ARG A 102 10.88 -10.70 -3.14
N ARG A 103 10.43 -10.92 -4.38
CA ARG A 103 10.83 -10.09 -5.52
C ARG A 103 10.35 -8.65 -5.34
N GLY A 104 9.10 -8.44 -4.88
CA GLY A 104 8.55 -7.12 -4.61
C GLY A 104 9.32 -6.35 -3.53
N ILE A 105 9.78 -7.04 -2.48
CA ILE A 105 10.62 -6.46 -1.43
C ILE A 105 12.01 -6.11 -1.97
N ALA A 106 12.62 -7.01 -2.74
CA ALA A 106 14.00 -6.85 -3.22
C ALA A 106 14.17 -5.71 -4.24
N PHE A 107 13.12 -5.33 -4.97
CA PHE A 107 13.16 -4.31 -6.02
C PHE A 107 12.66 -2.93 -5.53
N ARG A 108 12.98 -2.57 -4.29
CA ARG A 108 12.75 -1.21 -3.78
C ARG A 108 14.05 -0.42 -3.86
N ALA A 109 13.98 0.76 -4.50
CA ALA A 109 15.17 1.56 -4.79
C ALA A 109 15.79 2.18 -3.52
N THR A 110 14.98 2.43 -2.47
CA THR A 110 15.39 3.11 -1.24
C THR A 110 14.83 2.40 -0.01
N SER A 111 15.41 2.67 1.16
CA SER A 111 14.93 2.14 2.44
C SER A 111 13.53 2.65 2.79
N GLU A 112 13.24 3.91 2.46
CA GLU A 112 11.91 4.50 2.69
C GLU A 112 10.84 3.85 1.80
N LEU A 113 11.12 3.61 0.50
CA LEU A 113 10.20 2.91 -0.38
C LEU A 113 10.00 1.45 0.02
N ALA A 114 11.03 0.81 0.58
CA ALA A 114 10.91 -0.54 1.14
C ALA A 114 10.01 -0.55 2.38
N LEU A 115 10.22 0.41 3.29
CA LEU A 115 9.42 0.59 4.50
C LEU A 115 7.95 0.90 4.17
N GLU A 116 7.71 1.84 3.24
CA GLU A 116 6.38 2.18 2.74
C GLU A 116 5.62 0.93 2.28
N SER A 117 6.24 0.17 1.38
CA SER A 117 5.62 -1.03 0.81
C SER A 117 5.33 -2.10 1.85
N ALA A 118 6.25 -2.33 2.81
CA ALA A 118 6.09 -3.32 3.86
C ALA A 118 5.00 -2.92 4.86
N GLN A 119 5.00 -1.67 5.34
CA GLN A 119 4.00 -1.20 6.31
C GLN A 119 2.59 -1.18 5.72
N GLN A 120 2.44 -0.73 4.47
CA GLN A 120 1.14 -0.78 3.80
C GLN A 120 0.68 -2.21 3.54
N GLY A 121 1.60 -3.11 3.17
CA GLY A 121 1.29 -4.52 2.90
C GLY A 121 0.84 -5.27 4.15
N GLU A 122 1.54 -5.10 5.26
CA GLU A 122 1.19 -5.70 6.54
C GLU A 122 -0.15 -5.17 7.07
N ALA A 123 -0.36 -3.85 7.03
CA ALA A 123 -1.62 -3.23 7.46
C ALA A 123 -2.80 -3.67 6.58
N PHE A 124 -2.60 -3.75 5.25
CA PHE A 124 -3.60 -4.22 4.30
C PHE A 124 -3.98 -5.68 4.57
N LEU A 125 -2.99 -6.58 4.60
CA LEU A 125 -3.25 -8.01 4.79
C LEU A 125 -3.89 -8.30 6.16
N GLY A 126 -3.38 -7.69 7.23
CA GLY A 126 -3.92 -7.84 8.58
C GLY A 126 -5.39 -7.40 8.66
N THR A 127 -5.73 -6.28 8.01
CA THR A 127 -7.13 -5.81 7.94
C THR A 127 -7.99 -6.75 7.09
N CYS A 128 -7.47 -7.24 5.94
CA CYS A 128 -8.19 -8.16 5.08
C CYS A 128 -8.50 -9.49 5.78
N VAL A 129 -7.53 -10.13 6.42
CA VAL A 129 -7.76 -11.42 7.08
C VAL A 129 -8.68 -11.32 8.28
N THR A 130 -8.75 -10.14 8.90
CA THR A 130 -9.65 -9.87 10.03
C THR A 130 -11.09 -9.59 9.55
N ALA A 131 -11.27 -8.73 8.54
CA ALA A 131 -12.58 -8.28 8.10
C ALA A 131 -13.23 -9.19 7.05
N TRP A 132 -12.41 -9.86 6.22
CA TRP A 132 -12.83 -10.81 5.18
C TRP A 132 -11.98 -12.09 5.31
N PRO A 133 -12.25 -12.95 6.29
CA PRO A 133 -11.44 -14.14 6.56
C PRO A 133 -11.30 -15.06 5.34
N ASP A 134 -10.07 -15.38 4.98
CA ASP A 134 -9.72 -16.39 3.98
C ASP A 134 -8.60 -17.27 4.53
N PRO A 135 -8.78 -18.61 4.57
CA PRO A 135 -7.80 -19.51 5.18
C PRO A 135 -6.42 -19.49 4.50
N PHE A 136 -6.38 -19.29 3.18
CA PHE A 136 -5.11 -19.23 2.43
C PHE A 136 -4.31 -17.97 2.80
N LEU A 137 -4.99 -16.81 2.85
CA LEU A 137 -4.37 -15.55 3.24
C LEU A 137 -3.92 -15.56 4.71
N ALA A 138 -4.74 -16.11 5.61
CA ALA A 138 -4.40 -16.22 7.03
C ALA A 138 -3.15 -17.09 7.22
N GLN A 139 -3.10 -18.26 6.58
CA GLN A 139 -1.93 -19.14 6.63
C GLN A 139 -0.67 -18.46 6.08
N TRP A 140 -0.78 -17.70 4.99
CA TRP A 140 0.35 -16.97 4.43
C TRP A 140 0.82 -15.83 5.34
N ALA A 141 -0.10 -15.11 5.97
CA ALA A 141 0.21 -14.06 6.94
C ALA A 141 0.97 -14.62 8.15
N ASP A 142 0.53 -15.75 8.70
CA ASP A 142 1.17 -16.38 9.85
C ASP A 142 2.60 -16.89 9.52
N GLN A 143 2.84 -17.38 8.31
CA GLN A 143 4.18 -17.81 7.89
C GLN A 143 5.16 -16.63 7.78
N LYS A 144 4.69 -15.44 7.49
CA LYS A 144 5.51 -14.23 7.35
C LYS A 144 5.72 -13.50 8.67
N ASN A 145 4.76 -13.58 9.56
CA ASN A 145 4.76 -12.92 10.86
C ASN A 145 4.43 -13.97 11.94
N PRO A 146 5.35 -14.91 12.24
CA PRO A 146 5.09 -15.90 13.27
C PRO A 146 4.81 -15.15 14.58
N SER A 147 3.57 -15.23 15.07
CA SER A 147 3.20 -14.67 16.36
C SER A 147 4.20 -15.16 17.39
N PRO A 148 4.79 -14.30 18.23
CA PRO A 148 5.62 -14.77 19.32
C PRO A 148 4.80 -15.75 20.16
N PRO A 149 5.40 -16.88 20.62
CA PRO A 149 4.67 -17.85 21.40
C PRO A 149 3.99 -17.12 22.56
N PHE A 150 2.71 -17.39 22.74
CA PHE A 150 1.82 -16.77 23.73
C PHE A 150 2.51 -16.77 25.10
N ARG A 151 3.14 -15.70 25.47
CA ARG A 151 3.68 -15.47 26.79
C ARG A 151 2.48 -15.01 27.61
N GLY A 152 1.94 -15.95 28.40
CA GLY A 152 0.79 -15.70 29.25
C GLY A 152 0.86 -14.32 29.91
N GLU A 153 -0.29 -13.67 29.95
CA GLU A 153 -0.48 -12.35 30.54
C GLU A 153 0.26 -12.26 31.87
N ARG A 154 1.33 -11.47 31.91
CA ARG A 154 1.84 -11.00 33.17
C ARG A 154 0.88 -9.92 33.64
N GLU A 155 0.03 -10.24 34.60
CA GLU A 155 -0.65 -9.26 35.39
C GLU A 155 0.36 -8.22 35.83
N GLY A 156 0.30 -7.03 35.25
CA GLY A 156 1.06 -5.88 35.72
C GLY A 156 0.54 -5.46 37.08
N PRO A 157 1.41 -4.98 38.01
CA PRO A 157 0.97 -4.56 39.33
C PRO A 157 -0.04 -3.42 39.20
N VAL A 158 -1.19 -3.62 39.84
CA VAL A 158 -2.26 -2.62 39.96
C VAL A 158 -1.66 -1.36 40.60
N ALA A 159 -1.61 -0.26 39.87
CA ALA A 159 -1.21 1.04 40.41
C ALA A 159 -2.23 1.47 41.45
N GLN A 160 -1.83 1.44 42.73
CA GLN A 160 -2.59 2.01 43.84
C GLN A 160 -2.71 3.52 43.64
N ARG A 161 -3.95 3.97 43.43
CA ARG A 161 -4.35 5.38 43.41
C ARG A 161 -4.12 5.94 44.79
N ARG A 162 -3.11 6.80 44.97
CA ARG A 162 -3.01 7.67 46.14
C ARG A 162 -3.93 8.86 45.93
N GLU A 163 -4.96 8.96 46.76
CA GLU A 163 -5.70 10.19 47.02
C GLU A 163 -4.84 11.12 47.85
N GLY A 164 -4.77 12.39 47.47
CA GLY A 164 -4.11 13.39 48.25
C GLY A 164 -3.94 14.74 47.57
N GLU A 165 -4.85 15.62 47.91
CA GLU A 165 -4.74 17.07 48.10
C GLU A 165 -4.72 18.04 46.91
N VAL A 166 -5.76 18.87 47.01
CA VAL A 166 -6.04 20.09 46.26
C VAL A 166 -5.05 21.19 46.67
N GLY A 167 -4.35 21.76 45.69
CA GLY A 167 -3.56 22.96 45.82
C GLY A 167 -3.83 23.91 44.65
N ILE A 168 -4.57 25.00 44.94
CA ILE A 168 -4.85 26.10 44.01
C ILE A 168 -3.58 26.95 43.88
N GLY A 169 -3.04 27.05 42.63
CA GLY A 169 -1.93 27.94 42.34
C GLY A 169 -1.94 28.37 40.87
N LYS A 170 -2.46 29.57 40.62
CA LYS A 170 -2.32 30.28 39.33
C LYS A 170 -0.85 30.55 39.04
N ARG A 171 -0.38 30.18 37.83
CA ARG A 171 0.60 30.98 37.06
C ARG A 171 0.66 30.52 35.62
N SER A 172 0.49 31.49 34.73
CA SER A 172 0.75 31.49 33.29
C SER A 172 2.20 31.14 32.99
N GLY A 173 2.40 30.20 32.07
CA GLY A 173 3.73 29.88 31.51
C GLY A 173 3.59 28.96 30.30
N ILE A 174 3.94 29.49 29.15
CA ILE A 174 4.02 28.76 27.88
C ILE A 174 5.07 27.63 28.07
N PRO A 175 4.76 26.36 27.78
CA PRO A 175 5.79 25.32 27.83
C PRO A 175 6.75 25.49 26.65
N HIS A 176 8.00 25.81 26.94
CA HIS A 176 9.10 25.65 26.02
C HIS A 176 9.23 24.16 25.64
N LEU A 177 9.11 23.86 24.36
CA LEU A 177 9.51 22.59 23.79
C LEU A 177 11.03 22.46 23.92
N THR A 178 11.50 21.64 24.83
CA THR A 178 12.90 21.20 24.86
C THR A 178 13.17 20.28 23.70
N PRO A 179 14.27 20.48 22.92
CA PRO A 179 14.68 19.55 21.89
C PRO A 179 15.09 18.23 22.54
N ALA A 180 14.51 17.13 22.09
CA ALA A 180 14.99 15.81 22.46
C ALA A 180 16.39 15.60 21.88
N HIS A 181 17.38 15.43 22.75
CA HIS A 181 18.71 15.00 22.36
C HIS A 181 18.62 13.59 21.77
N SER A 182 18.80 13.47 20.46
CA SER A 182 19.06 12.19 19.81
C SER A 182 20.48 11.74 20.14
N ALA A 183 20.61 10.67 20.92
CA ALA A 183 21.84 9.94 21.08
C ALA A 183 22.17 9.18 19.77
N PRO A 184 23.44 9.08 19.34
CA PRO A 184 23.84 8.32 18.18
C PRO A 184 23.81 6.82 18.52
N GLY A 185 22.68 6.16 18.24
CA GLY A 185 22.48 4.73 18.40
C GLY A 185 22.47 4.03 17.06
N GLY A 186 23.62 3.57 16.57
CA GLY A 186 23.77 2.79 15.33
C GLY A 186 23.14 1.39 15.35
N GLY A 187 21.95 1.24 15.91
CA GLY A 187 21.25 -0.05 16.01
C GLY A 187 19.84 -0.08 15.43
N GLU A 188 19.18 1.05 15.26
CA GLU A 188 17.79 1.08 14.78
C GLU A 188 17.69 0.91 13.28
N GLY A 189 18.54 1.57 12.49
CA GLY A 189 18.54 1.43 11.03
C GLY A 189 18.85 0.01 10.53
N ALA A 190 19.74 -0.72 11.22
CA ALA A 190 20.05 -2.10 10.86
C ALA A 190 18.90 -3.05 11.23
N ARG A 191 18.14 -2.78 12.30
CA ARG A 191 16.95 -3.54 12.68
C ARG A 191 15.76 -3.24 11.75
N GLU A 192 15.60 -1.99 11.32
CA GLU A 192 14.59 -1.58 10.33
C GLU A 192 14.85 -2.20 8.95
N LEU A 193 16.09 -2.22 8.48
CA LEU A 193 16.48 -2.90 7.23
C LEU A 193 16.27 -4.42 7.30
N ALA A 194 16.56 -5.06 8.42
CA ALA A 194 16.32 -6.49 8.62
C ALA A 194 14.81 -6.81 8.70
N ALA A 195 14.00 -5.95 9.30
CA ALA A 195 12.54 -6.08 9.33
C ALA A 195 11.94 -5.89 7.93
N SER A 196 12.47 -4.97 7.12
CA SER A 196 11.99 -4.75 5.74
C SER A 196 12.24 -5.95 4.82
N SER A 197 13.30 -6.73 5.06
CA SER A 197 13.62 -7.92 4.25
C SER A 197 12.69 -9.12 4.48
N SER A 198 11.92 -9.13 5.58
CA SER A 198 10.99 -10.20 5.94
C SER A 198 9.51 -9.84 5.78
N GLY A 199 9.19 -8.59 5.45
CA GLY A 199 7.85 -8.03 5.38
C GLY A 199 6.97 -8.55 4.24
N ILE A 200 5.76 -8.03 4.18
CA ILE A 200 4.79 -8.29 3.12
C ILE A 200 4.66 -7.04 2.27
N CYS A 201 5.03 -7.09 0.99
CA CYS A 201 4.87 -5.93 0.13
C CYS A 201 3.39 -5.72 -0.26
N HIS A 202 2.97 -4.46 -0.34
CA HIS A 202 1.58 -4.07 -0.57
C HIS A 202 0.99 -4.67 -1.85
N SER A 203 1.74 -4.64 -2.95
CA SER A 203 1.29 -5.18 -4.24
C SER A 203 1.05 -6.69 -4.20
N ALA A 204 1.88 -7.47 -3.48
CA ALA A 204 1.64 -8.90 -3.31
C ALA A 204 0.43 -9.19 -2.42
N ALA A 205 0.28 -8.46 -1.32
CA ALA A 205 -0.87 -8.59 -0.42
C ALA A 205 -2.18 -8.28 -1.15
N PHE A 206 -2.21 -7.18 -1.90
CA PHE A 206 -3.39 -6.77 -2.66
C PHE A 206 -3.73 -7.77 -3.77
N GLY A 207 -2.72 -8.23 -4.54
CA GLY A 207 -2.92 -9.20 -5.61
C GLY A 207 -3.46 -10.52 -5.10
N ALA A 208 -2.89 -11.06 -4.01
CA ALA A 208 -3.37 -12.28 -3.39
C ALA A 208 -4.81 -12.14 -2.86
N ALA A 209 -5.10 -11.05 -2.15
CA ALA A 209 -6.43 -10.78 -1.64
C ALA A 209 -7.47 -10.62 -2.77
N ALA A 210 -7.11 -9.93 -3.86
CA ALA A 210 -7.99 -9.75 -5.02
C ALA A 210 -8.39 -11.08 -5.65
N ALA A 211 -7.44 -12.00 -5.85
CA ALA A 211 -7.72 -13.34 -6.36
C ALA A 211 -8.67 -14.11 -5.44
N ARG A 212 -8.39 -14.13 -4.13
CA ARG A 212 -9.20 -14.83 -3.13
C ARG A 212 -10.60 -14.24 -2.96
N ALA A 213 -10.76 -12.95 -3.27
CA ALA A 213 -12.04 -12.25 -3.22
C ALA A 213 -12.87 -12.36 -4.51
N GLY A 214 -12.35 -13.01 -5.57
CA GLY A 214 -12.99 -13.13 -6.87
C GLY A 214 -13.03 -11.83 -7.66
N ILE A 215 -12.13 -10.87 -7.35
CA ILE A 215 -11.95 -9.63 -8.12
C ILE A 215 -11.17 -9.98 -9.38
N ALA A 216 -11.67 -9.55 -10.56
CA ALA A 216 -10.96 -9.81 -11.81
C ALA A 216 -9.58 -9.13 -11.80
N LEU A 217 -8.57 -9.79 -12.38
CA LEU A 217 -7.20 -9.27 -12.44
C LEU A 217 -7.14 -7.89 -13.12
N ASP A 218 -7.92 -7.68 -14.17
CA ASP A 218 -7.97 -6.39 -14.87
C ASP A 218 -8.46 -5.27 -13.95
N ASP A 219 -9.53 -5.53 -13.18
CA ASP A 219 -10.09 -4.57 -12.21
C ASP A 219 -9.11 -4.32 -11.05
N ALA A 220 -8.41 -5.37 -10.60
CA ALA A 220 -7.41 -5.27 -9.53
C ALA A 220 -6.21 -4.41 -9.96
N LEU A 221 -5.67 -4.62 -11.16
CA LEU A 221 -4.55 -3.85 -11.70
C LEU A 221 -4.93 -2.38 -11.91
N LEU A 222 -6.08 -2.14 -12.56
CA LEU A 222 -6.60 -0.79 -12.81
C LEU A 222 -6.84 -0.04 -11.50
N GLY A 223 -7.54 -0.68 -10.56
CA GLY A 223 -7.88 -0.10 -9.27
C GLY A 223 -6.64 0.21 -8.43
N TYR A 224 -5.66 -0.69 -8.40
CA TYR A 224 -4.41 -0.48 -7.68
C TYR A 224 -3.65 0.74 -8.20
N LEU A 225 -3.46 0.87 -9.53
CA LEU A 225 -2.79 2.02 -10.13
C LEU A 225 -3.57 3.33 -9.92
N HIS A 226 -4.90 3.28 -9.99
CA HIS A 226 -5.73 4.44 -9.67
C HIS A 226 -5.56 4.89 -8.21
N ALA A 227 -5.59 3.97 -7.25
CA ALA A 227 -5.39 4.31 -5.83
C ALA A 227 -3.98 4.85 -5.57
N PHE A 228 -2.97 4.27 -6.21
CA PHE A 228 -1.58 4.74 -6.16
C PHE A 228 -1.45 6.18 -6.70
N ALA A 229 -1.99 6.46 -7.90
CA ALA A 229 -2.02 7.80 -8.47
C ALA A 229 -2.78 8.79 -7.59
N SER A 230 -3.92 8.37 -7.01
CA SER A 230 -4.74 9.20 -6.12
C SER A 230 -4.00 9.56 -4.84
N ASN A 231 -3.19 8.65 -4.27
CA ASN A 231 -2.38 8.94 -3.11
C ASN A 231 -1.29 9.98 -3.40
N LEU A 232 -0.57 9.84 -4.53
CA LEU A 232 0.45 10.80 -4.95
C LEU A 232 -0.16 12.18 -5.28
N MET A 233 -1.31 12.20 -5.97
CA MET A 233 -2.05 13.45 -6.21
C MET A 233 -2.46 14.11 -4.89
N SER A 234 -2.93 13.34 -3.91
CA SER A 234 -3.28 13.83 -2.58
C SER A 234 -2.05 14.35 -1.82
N ALA A 235 -0.88 13.74 -1.99
CA ALA A 235 0.38 14.27 -1.46
C ALA A 235 0.70 15.65 -2.08
N GLY A 236 0.54 15.81 -3.39
CA GLY A 236 0.70 17.09 -4.08
C GLY A 236 -0.27 18.19 -3.58
N LEU A 237 -1.51 17.82 -3.24
CA LEU A 237 -2.46 18.74 -2.57
C LEU A 237 -1.94 19.20 -1.21
N ARG A 238 -1.43 18.28 -0.39
CA ARG A 238 -0.94 18.59 0.96
C ARG A 238 0.36 19.40 0.95
N LEU A 239 1.18 19.23 -0.09
CA LEU A 239 2.36 20.06 -0.33
C LEU A 239 2.01 21.45 -0.88
N GLY A 240 0.73 21.72 -1.19
CA GLY A 240 0.29 22.99 -1.72
C GLY A 240 0.67 23.23 -3.19
N LEU A 241 1.08 22.20 -3.92
CA LEU A 241 1.49 22.29 -5.34
C LEU A 241 0.30 22.55 -6.26
N ILE A 242 -0.89 22.04 -5.88
CA ILE A 242 -2.10 22.11 -6.69
C ILE A 242 -3.34 22.32 -5.83
N GLY A 243 -4.44 22.77 -6.45
CA GLY A 243 -5.78 22.81 -5.84
C GLY A 243 -6.60 21.55 -6.14
N GLN A 244 -7.74 21.40 -5.45
CA GLN A 244 -8.62 20.22 -5.57
C GLN A 244 -9.05 19.93 -7.01
N THR A 245 -9.46 20.98 -7.76
CA THR A 245 -9.89 20.82 -9.15
C THR A 245 -8.76 20.34 -10.05
N ASP A 246 -7.53 20.83 -9.84
CA ASP A 246 -6.37 20.39 -10.60
C ASP A 246 -5.99 18.94 -10.24
N GLY A 247 -6.18 18.52 -9.00
CA GLY A 247 -6.04 17.12 -8.61
C GLY A 247 -6.96 16.21 -9.42
N GLN A 248 -8.23 16.58 -9.59
CA GLN A 248 -9.17 15.80 -10.40
C GLN A 248 -8.80 15.83 -11.91
N ARG A 249 -8.28 16.96 -12.40
CA ARG A 249 -7.78 17.04 -13.79
C ARG A 249 -6.57 16.13 -14.02
N ILE A 250 -5.67 15.99 -13.04
CA ILE A 250 -4.55 15.06 -13.09
C ILE A 250 -5.08 13.62 -13.20
N LEU A 251 -5.99 13.20 -12.32
CA LEU A 251 -6.54 11.84 -12.35
C LEU A 251 -7.24 11.53 -13.67
N ALA A 252 -8.06 12.46 -14.19
CA ALA A 252 -8.70 12.30 -15.49
C ALA A 252 -7.67 12.25 -16.64
N GLY A 253 -6.60 13.04 -16.58
CA GLY A 253 -5.53 13.01 -17.58
C GLY A 253 -4.67 11.73 -17.53
N LEU A 254 -4.58 11.07 -16.37
CA LEU A 254 -3.86 9.81 -16.20
C LEU A 254 -4.69 8.57 -16.55
N GLU A 255 -5.99 8.68 -16.73
CA GLU A 255 -6.88 7.53 -17.01
C GLU A 255 -6.41 6.66 -18.19
N PRO A 256 -6.09 7.21 -19.39
CA PRO A 256 -5.63 6.40 -20.52
C PRO A 256 -4.29 5.70 -20.23
N LEU A 257 -3.38 6.38 -19.53
CA LEU A 257 -2.08 5.84 -19.13
C LEU A 257 -2.25 4.66 -18.17
N ILE A 258 -3.07 4.83 -17.13
CA ILE A 258 -3.35 3.80 -16.12
C ILE A 258 -3.97 2.56 -16.80
N ALA A 259 -4.94 2.74 -17.70
CA ALA A 259 -5.53 1.65 -18.44
C ALA A 259 -4.51 0.90 -19.31
N SER A 260 -3.63 1.64 -20.01
CA SER A 260 -2.55 1.08 -20.82
C SER A 260 -1.53 0.32 -19.95
N ALA A 261 -1.09 0.89 -18.83
CA ALA A 261 -0.14 0.27 -17.91
C ALA A 261 -0.69 -1.02 -17.29
N ALA A 262 -1.96 -1.04 -16.87
CA ALA A 262 -2.64 -2.22 -16.36
C ALA A 262 -2.71 -3.34 -17.44
N ALA A 263 -3.08 -3.00 -18.66
CA ALA A 263 -3.12 -3.94 -19.78
C ALA A 263 -1.73 -4.47 -20.16
N ALA A 264 -0.68 -3.63 -20.10
CA ALA A 264 0.69 -4.02 -20.34
C ALA A 264 1.21 -4.97 -19.25
N ALA A 265 0.97 -4.66 -17.97
CA ALA A 265 1.37 -5.50 -16.84
C ALA A 265 0.87 -6.94 -16.96
N LYS A 266 -0.36 -7.12 -17.43
CA LYS A 266 -0.97 -8.44 -17.61
C LYS A 266 -0.20 -9.34 -18.58
N ARG A 267 0.48 -8.75 -19.57
CA ARG A 267 1.16 -9.45 -20.68
C ARG A 267 2.68 -9.33 -20.63
N ARG A 268 3.23 -8.53 -19.72
CA ARG A 268 4.69 -8.27 -19.68
C ARG A 268 5.45 -9.55 -19.44
N ASP A 269 6.53 -9.73 -20.23
CA ASP A 269 7.46 -10.83 -20.02
C ASP A 269 8.16 -10.68 -18.66
N PRO A 270 8.28 -11.74 -17.85
CA PRO A 270 9.07 -11.69 -16.62
C PRO A 270 10.52 -11.24 -16.79
N ALA A 271 11.11 -11.42 -17.99
CA ALA A 271 12.45 -10.93 -18.32
C ALA A 271 12.53 -9.39 -18.39
N ASP A 272 11.40 -8.71 -18.66
CA ASP A 272 11.30 -7.25 -18.71
C ASP A 272 11.02 -6.61 -17.34
N PHE A 273 11.17 -7.38 -16.25
CA PHE A 273 10.96 -6.88 -14.89
C PHE A 273 12.03 -5.87 -14.51
N GLY A 274 11.62 -4.67 -14.12
CA GLY A 274 12.56 -3.61 -13.72
C GLY A 274 11.92 -2.22 -13.71
N SER A 275 12.67 -1.24 -13.18
CA SER A 275 12.31 0.17 -13.15
C SER A 275 13.42 1.05 -13.70
N ALA A 276 13.08 2.28 -14.10
CA ALA A 276 14.01 3.26 -14.65
C ALA A 276 13.57 4.70 -14.30
N THR A 277 13.28 4.98 -13.03
CA THR A 277 12.86 6.30 -12.53
C THR A 277 13.94 6.94 -11.66
N PHE A 278 15.16 7.09 -12.19
CA PHE A 278 16.31 7.59 -11.44
C PHE A 278 16.04 8.91 -10.71
N ALA A 279 15.28 9.84 -11.31
CA ALA A 279 14.96 11.11 -10.68
C ALA A 279 14.11 10.91 -9.42
N VAL A 280 13.13 9.97 -9.44
CA VAL A 280 12.31 9.63 -8.29
C VAL A 280 13.13 8.92 -7.23
N ASP A 281 13.99 7.97 -7.64
CA ASP A 281 14.84 7.22 -6.72
C ASP A 281 15.81 8.16 -6.01
N LEU A 282 16.43 9.10 -6.74
CA LEU A 282 17.32 10.12 -6.16
C LEU A 282 16.58 11.07 -5.21
N ALA A 283 15.35 11.47 -5.56
CA ALA A 283 14.51 12.29 -4.68
C ALA A 283 14.15 11.53 -3.39
N SER A 284 13.79 10.24 -3.50
CA SER A 284 13.54 9.40 -2.32
C SER A 284 14.78 9.23 -1.44
N MET A 285 15.98 9.06 -2.04
CA MET A 285 17.24 9.04 -1.27
C MET A 285 17.52 10.38 -0.58
N ALA A 286 17.27 11.50 -1.26
CA ALA A 286 17.43 12.83 -0.67
C ALA A 286 16.46 13.05 0.50
N HIS A 287 15.24 12.53 0.38
CA HIS A 287 14.22 12.60 1.42
C HIS A 287 14.65 11.90 2.72
N GLU A 288 15.44 10.80 2.65
CA GLU A 288 15.93 10.09 3.84
C GLU A 288 16.72 10.99 4.80
N THR A 289 17.38 12.03 4.29
CA THR A 289 18.19 12.97 5.06
C THR A 289 17.59 14.36 5.20
N GLN A 290 16.36 14.57 4.70
CA GLN A 290 15.67 15.86 4.74
C GLN A 290 15.36 16.25 6.18
N TYR A 291 15.72 17.48 6.60
CA TYR A 291 15.63 17.94 7.98
C TYR A 291 14.18 18.11 8.47
N SER A 292 13.32 18.68 7.63
CA SER A 292 11.91 18.90 7.94
C SER A 292 11.06 18.12 6.94
N ARG A 293 10.22 17.23 7.43
CA ARG A 293 9.42 16.32 6.60
C ARG A 293 7.96 16.34 7.00
N LEU A 294 7.08 16.46 6.02
CA LEU A 294 5.63 16.27 6.17
C LEU A 294 5.26 14.78 6.04
N PHE A 295 6.02 14.07 5.22
CA PHE A 295 5.80 12.66 4.90
C PHE A 295 6.91 11.76 5.48
N ARG A 296 6.70 10.46 5.39
CA ARG A 296 7.65 9.42 5.84
C ARG A 296 8.53 8.89 4.70
N SER A 297 8.12 9.18 3.43
CA SER A 297 8.89 8.87 2.22
C SER A 297 8.60 9.88 1.12
#